data_d41423121fd3929c810dd7c99f39eb42
#
_entry.id   d41423121fd3929c810dd7c99f39eb42
#
_cell.length_a   1.000
_cell.length_b   1.000
_cell.length_c   1.000
_cell.angle_alpha   90.00
_cell.angle_beta   90.00
_cell.angle_gamma   90.00
#
_symmetry.space_group_name_H-M   'P 1'
#
loop_
_entity.id
_entity.type
_entity.pdbx_description
1 polymer ?
#
loop_
_entity_poly.entity_id
_entity_poly.type
_entity_poly.pdbx_seq_one_letter_code
_entity_poly.pdbx_strand_id
1 'polypeptide(L)'
;MYSNKENVNILTSLLLEYGVSDAVVCPGSRNAPIVHNLSVCEAIRCRPVTDERSAAFYALGLAIATRRPTVVCVTSGSALLNVMPAVAEAAYQHVPLVVISADRPQQWIDQLDGQTIPQSDALGRFVRKAVQLPEPNNDEERWLCRRLVNEAMHLATYRQGAPVHINVPISEPLFEFDIEQLPQLSRFNNIKRAAIKDASMDMPDAFHDAK
;
A
#
# COMPACT_ATOMS: atom_id res chain seq x y z
N MET A 1 -20.16 -8.42 3.78
CA MET A 1 -19.37 -9.47 3.12
C MET A 1 -18.21 -8.82 2.37
N TYR A 2 -17.08 -9.49 2.28
CA TYR A 2 -15.87 -9.04 1.58
C TYR A 2 -15.74 -9.70 0.20
N SER A 3 -14.84 -9.19 -0.63
CA SER A 3 -14.56 -9.76 -1.95
C SER A 3 -14.05 -11.20 -1.86
N ASN A 4 -14.31 -12.01 -2.89
CA ASN A 4 -13.71 -13.34 -3.03
C ASN A 4 -12.23 -13.33 -3.43
N LYS A 5 -11.62 -12.15 -3.63
CA LYS A 5 -10.21 -12.03 -4.01
C LYS A 5 -9.30 -12.15 -2.79
N GLU A 6 -8.57 -13.26 -2.71
CA GLU A 6 -7.77 -13.59 -1.54
C GLU A 6 -6.64 -12.59 -1.28
N ASN A 7 -5.94 -12.11 -2.34
CA ASN A 7 -4.92 -11.07 -2.20
C ASN A 7 -5.49 -9.77 -1.64
N VAL A 8 -6.72 -9.40 -2.02
CA VAL A 8 -7.41 -8.22 -1.51
C VAL A 8 -7.79 -8.39 -0.04
N ASN A 9 -8.22 -9.59 0.38
CA ASN A 9 -8.54 -9.88 1.77
C ASN A 9 -7.30 -9.87 2.67
N ILE A 10 -6.19 -10.46 2.20
CA ILE A 10 -4.89 -10.41 2.87
C ILE A 10 -4.42 -8.96 3.03
N LEU A 11 -4.50 -8.17 1.96
CA LEU A 11 -4.14 -6.75 1.98
C LEU A 11 -4.98 -6.01 3.01
N THR A 12 -6.31 -6.13 2.96
CA THR A 12 -7.22 -5.41 3.86
C THR A 12 -6.95 -5.76 5.32
N SER A 13 -6.79 -7.05 5.64
CA SER A 13 -6.45 -7.50 6.99
C SER A 13 -5.15 -6.88 7.51
N LEU A 14 -4.09 -6.88 6.70
CA LEU A 14 -2.82 -6.31 7.12
C LEU A 14 -2.83 -4.78 7.20
N LEU A 15 -3.58 -4.08 6.36
CA LEU A 15 -3.78 -2.64 6.52
C LEU A 15 -4.34 -2.29 7.90
N LEU A 16 -5.31 -3.05 8.39
CA LEU A 16 -5.87 -2.90 9.74
C LEU A 16 -4.82 -3.14 10.82
N GLU A 17 -4.03 -4.20 10.71
CA GLU A 17 -2.96 -4.54 11.64
C GLU A 17 -1.88 -3.44 11.75
N TYR A 18 -1.65 -2.70 10.66
CA TYR A 18 -0.73 -1.56 10.63
C TYR A 18 -1.39 -0.23 11.04
N GLY A 19 -2.65 -0.27 11.45
CA GLY A 19 -3.36 0.90 11.98
C GLY A 19 -3.84 1.89 10.92
N VAL A 20 -4.05 1.44 9.69
CA VAL A 20 -4.72 2.23 8.66
C VAL A 20 -6.17 2.46 9.08
N SER A 21 -6.55 3.71 9.21
CA SER A 21 -7.92 4.15 9.57
C SER A 21 -8.58 5.03 8.51
N ASP A 22 -7.84 5.41 7.49
CA ASP A 22 -8.30 6.32 6.46
C ASP A 22 -7.86 5.86 5.07
N ALA A 23 -8.81 5.83 4.15
CA ALA A 23 -8.58 5.51 2.75
C ALA A 23 -9.28 6.52 1.84
N VAL A 24 -8.55 7.05 0.87
CA VAL A 24 -9.12 7.85 -0.23
C VAL A 24 -9.14 6.96 -1.46
N VAL A 25 -10.32 6.82 -2.07
CA VAL A 25 -10.53 5.86 -3.15
C VAL A 25 -11.04 6.55 -4.40
N CYS A 26 -10.47 6.20 -5.55
CA CYS A 26 -10.93 6.67 -6.84
C CYS A 26 -11.85 5.63 -7.49
N PRO A 27 -12.86 6.07 -8.27
CA PRO A 27 -13.76 5.14 -8.95
C PRO A 27 -13.04 4.37 -10.06
N GLY A 28 -13.41 3.11 -10.24
CA GLY A 28 -12.91 2.25 -11.31
C GLY A 28 -13.41 0.83 -11.15
N SER A 29 -13.49 0.10 -12.25
CA SER A 29 -13.97 -1.28 -12.23
C SER A 29 -12.91 -2.24 -11.67
N ARG A 30 -11.63 -2.09 -12.08
CA ARG A 30 -10.57 -3.01 -11.68
C ARG A 30 -10.26 -2.95 -10.18
N ASN A 31 -10.39 -1.79 -9.56
CA ASN A 31 -10.19 -1.65 -8.12
C ASN A 31 -11.47 -1.88 -7.28
N ALA A 32 -12.60 -2.26 -7.91
CA ALA A 32 -13.85 -2.48 -7.19
C ALA A 32 -13.73 -3.47 -6.01
N PRO A 33 -13.03 -4.62 -6.12
CA PRO A 33 -12.83 -5.52 -4.99
C PRO A 33 -12.12 -4.86 -3.80
N ILE A 34 -11.11 -4.02 -4.08
CA ILE A 34 -10.34 -3.29 -3.05
C ILE A 34 -11.23 -2.23 -2.41
N VAL A 35 -11.86 -1.39 -3.23
CA VAL A 35 -12.74 -0.30 -2.76
C VAL A 35 -13.89 -0.85 -1.93
N HIS A 36 -14.50 -1.96 -2.37
CA HIS A 36 -15.56 -2.63 -1.63
C HIS A 36 -15.07 -3.05 -0.24
N ASN A 37 -13.96 -3.79 -0.15
CA ASN A 37 -13.40 -4.23 1.13
C ASN A 37 -13.10 -3.07 2.07
N LEU A 38 -12.47 -2.00 1.56
CA LEU A 38 -12.20 -0.80 2.35
C LEU A 38 -13.47 -0.10 2.82
N SER A 39 -14.54 -0.11 2.00
CA SER A 39 -15.80 0.58 2.31
C SER A 39 -16.67 -0.15 3.32
N VAL A 40 -16.68 -1.50 3.30
CA VAL A 40 -17.47 -2.30 4.25
C VAL A 40 -16.74 -2.52 5.58
N CYS A 41 -15.46 -2.20 5.64
CA CYS A 41 -14.66 -2.31 6.85
C CYS A 41 -14.92 -1.10 7.78
N GLU A 42 -15.66 -1.31 8.86
CA GLU A 42 -16.03 -0.25 9.81
C GLU A 42 -14.84 0.50 10.43
N ALA A 43 -13.69 -0.16 10.51
CA ALA A 43 -12.48 0.43 11.07
C ALA A 43 -11.77 1.41 10.10
N ILE A 44 -12.17 1.46 8.81
CA ILE A 44 -11.57 2.32 7.78
C ILE A 44 -12.59 3.35 7.31
N ARG A 45 -12.25 4.62 7.47
CA ARG A 45 -13.03 5.73 6.90
C ARG A 45 -12.69 5.88 5.42
N CYS A 46 -13.58 5.37 4.56
CA CYS A 46 -13.41 5.41 3.12
C CYS A 46 -13.98 6.74 2.55
N ARG A 47 -13.17 7.45 1.76
CA ARG A 47 -13.54 8.74 1.15
C ARG A 47 -13.40 8.67 -0.36
N PRO A 48 -14.51 8.71 -1.12
CA PRO A 48 -14.44 8.72 -2.57
C PRO A 48 -14.02 10.11 -3.10
N VAL A 49 -13.04 10.11 -4.02
CA VAL A 49 -12.58 11.29 -4.75
C VAL A 49 -12.34 10.88 -6.20
N THR A 50 -12.95 11.59 -7.15
CA THR A 50 -12.95 11.17 -8.55
C THR A 50 -11.59 11.39 -9.24
N ASP A 51 -10.94 12.52 -9.01
CA ASP A 51 -9.65 12.87 -9.61
C ASP A 51 -8.51 12.29 -8.77
N GLU A 52 -7.67 11.46 -9.37
CA GLU A 52 -6.61 10.72 -8.67
C GLU A 52 -5.53 11.63 -8.07
N ARG A 53 -5.19 12.72 -8.75
CA ARG A 53 -4.24 13.70 -8.23
C ARG A 53 -4.78 14.37 -6.98
N SER A 54 -6.03 14.79 -7.01
CA SER A 54 -6.72 15.37 -5.86
C SER A 54 -6.86 14.38 -4.72
N ALA A 55 -7.20 13.11 -5.04
CA ALA A 55 -7.29 12.02 -4.08
C ALA A 55 -5.95 11.78 -3.36
N ALA A 56 -4.85 11.77 -4.12
CA ALA A 56 -3.52 11.54 -3.57
C ALA A 56 -3.08 12.68 -2.63
N PHE A 57 -3.31 13.95 -3.00
CA PHE A 57 -3.03 15.09 -2.11
C PHE A 57 -3.95 15.11 -0.90
N TYR A 58 -5.21 14.70 -1.04
CA TYR A 58 -6.12 14.57 0.10
C TYR A 58 -5.63 13.47 1.07
N ALA A 59 -5.24 12.31 0.56
CA ALA A 59 -4.65 11.25 1.37
C ALA A 59 -3.34 11.69 2.04
N LEU A 60 -2.48 12.43 1.35
CA LEU A 60 -1.27 13.03 1.90
C LEU A 60 -1.61 13.96 3.08
N GLY A 61 -2.57 14.87 2.90
CA GLY A 61 -3.03 15.77 3.96
C GLY A 61 -3.56 15.03 5.18
N LEU A 62 -4.33 13.94 4.99
CA LEU A 62 -4.80 13.09 6.07
C LEU A 62 -3.64 12.39 6.80
N ALA A 63 -2.66 11.86 6.06
CA ALA A 63 -1.50 11.20 6.66
C ALA A 63 -0.65 12.17 7.50
N ILE A 64 -0.48 13.41 7.05
CA ILE A 64 0.19 14.48 7.80
C ILE A 64 -0.58 14.83 9.07
N ALA A 65 -1.88 15.04 8.96
CA ALA A 65 -2.73 15.47 10.07
C ALA A 65 -2.88 14.39 11.14
N THR A 66 -3.00 13.13 10.74
CA THR A 66 -3.21 12.00 11.66
C THR A 66 -1.92 11.36 12.15
N ARG A 67 -0.79 11.58 11.46
CA ARG A 67 0.50 10.90 11.63
C ARG A 67 0.37 9.37 11.55
N ARG A 68 -0.54 8.88 10.70
CA ARG A 68 -0.83 7.46 10.47
C ARG A 68 -0.71 7.12 8.98
N PRO A 69 -0.42 5.88 8.65
CA PRO A 69 -0.44 5.45 7.26
C PRO A 69 -1.85 5.63 6.68
N THR A 70 -1.93 6.32 5.56
CA THR A 70 -3.19 6.60 4.85
C THR A 70 -3.12 6.03 3.45
N VAL A 71 -4.19 5.38 3.04
CA VAL A 71 -4.31 4.75 1.72
C VAL A 71 -4.83 5.76 0.70
N VAL A 72 -4.24 5.75 -0.50
CA VAL A 72 -4.88 6.19 -1.74
C VAL A 72 -5.02 4.99 -2.67
N CYS A 73 -6.24 4.68 -3.11
CA CYS A 73 -6.54 3.55 -3.98
C CYS A 73 -7.01 4.03 -5.34
N VAL A 74 -6.32 3.58 -6.38
CA VAL A 74 -6.60 3.93 -7.79
C VAL A 74 -6.83 2.68 -8.63
N THR A 75 -7.53 2.86 -9.76
CA THR A 75 -7.71 1.79 -10.74
C THR A 75 -6.45 1.59 -11.59
N SER A 76 -6.50 0.70 -12.56
CA SER A 76 -5.36 0.38 -13.44
C SER A 76 -5.07 1.49 -14.46
N GLY A 77 -3.88 1.43 -15.05
CA GLY A 77 -3.45 2.29 -16.13
C GLY A 77 -2.96 3.66 -15.68
N SER A 78 -3.21 4.70 -16.46
CA SER A 78 -2.72 6.07 -16.20
C SER A 78 -3.22 6.69 -14.89
N ALA A 79 -4.27 6.14 -14.28
CA ALA A 79 -4.73 6.52 -12.94
C ALA A 79 -3.59 6.49 -11.90
N LEU A 80 -2.73 5.46 -11.97
CA LEU A 80 -1.56 5.37 -11.10
C LEU A 80 -0.59 6.54 -11.30
N LEU A 81 -0.36 6.99 -12.53
CA LEU A 81 0.60 8.07 -12.81
C LEU A 81 0.10 9.43 -12.29
N ASN A 82 -1.20 9.61 -12.17
CA ASN A 82 -1.78 10.86 -11.64
C ASN A 82 -1.47 11.09 -10.15
N VAL A 83 -1.15 10.04 -9.38
CA VAL A 83 -0.79 10.19 -7.96
C VAL A 83 0.66 10.65 -7.74
N MET A 84 1.50 10.61 -8.78
CA MET A 84 2.94 10.86 -8.70
C MET A 84 3.31 12.19 -8.00
N PRO A 85 2.66 13.33 -8.27
CA PRO A 85 3.02 14.59 -7.60
C PRO A 85 2.88 14.52 -6.08
N ALA A 86 1.82 13.91 -5.57
CA ALA A 86 1.60 13.74 -4.13
C ALA A 86 2.57 12.70 -3.52
N VAL A 87 2.92 11.66 -4.27
CA VAL A 87 3.91 10.66 -3.85
C VAL A 87 5.30 11.29 -3.73
N ALA A 88 5.68 12.14 -4.69
CA ALA A 88 6.95 12.87 -4.61
C ALA A 88 6.99 13.76 -3.36
N GLU A 89 5.93 14.50 -3.09
CA GLU A 89 5.82 15.34 -1.88
C GLU A 89 5.87 14.48 -0.60
N ALA A 90 5.14 13.35 -0.56
CA ALA A 90 5.17 12.42 0.56
C ALA A 90 6.59 11.87 0.82
N ALA A 91 7.36 11.60 -0.24
CA ALA A 91 8.74 11.13 -0.13
C ALA A 91 9.65 12.15 0.54
N TYR A 92 9.58 13.41 0.13
CA TYR A 92 10.40 14.49 0.68
C TYR A 92 9.99 14.89 2.10
N GLN A 93 8.70 14.76 2.44
CA GLN A 93 8.19 15.02 3.79
C GLN A 93 8.21 13.80 4.72
N HIS A 94 8.68 12.65 4.26
CA HIS A 94 8.69 11.40 5.03
C HIS A 94 7.31 10.97 5.54
N VAL A 95 6.27 11.12 4.72
CA VAL A 95 4.88 10.81 5.07
C VAL A 95 4.54 9.37 4.67
N PRO A 96 3.91 8.57 5.54
CA PRO A 96 3.51 7.20 5.25
C PRO A 96 2.27 7.13 4.35
N LEU A 97 2.42 7.48 3.08
CA LEU A 97 1.37 7.38 2.07
C LEU A 97 1.41 5.98 1.43
N VAL A 98 0.31 5.24 1.52
CA VAL A 98 0.19 3.90 0.94
C VAL A 98 -0.59 3.99 -0.37
N VAL A 99 0.12 3.89 -1.49
CA VAL A 99 -0.50 3.84 -2.82
C VAL A 99 -0.88 2.41 -3.13
N ILE A 100 -2.16 2.17 -3.40
CA ILE A 100 -2.69 0.88 -3.86
C ILE A 100 -3.22 1.08 -5.26
N SER A 101 -2.67 0.37 -6.24
CA SER A 101 -3.17 0.33 -7.61
C SER A 101 -3.72 -1.06 -7.93
N ALA A 102 -4.95 -1.12 -8.41
CA ALA A 102 -5.43 -2.34 -9.04
C ALA A 102 -4.74 -2.52 -10.39
N ASP A 103 -4.54 -3.75 -10.80
CA ASP A 103 -3.91 -4.05 -12.08
C ASP A 103 -4.61 -5.22 -12.78
N ARG A 104 -4.30 -5.38 -14.05
CA ARG A 104 -4.59 -6.61 -14.78
C ARG A 104 -3.60 -7.70 -14.38
N PRO A 105 -3.97 -8.99 -14.52
CA PRO A 105 -3.00 -10.08 -14.40
C PRO A 105 -1.83 -9.89 -15.37
N GLN A 106 -0.63 -10.28 -14.92
CA GLN A 106 0.64 -10.02 -15.61
C GLN A 106 0.66 -10.42 -17.10
N GLN A 107 -0.03 -11.50 -17.47
CA GLN A 107 -0.08 -12.00 -18.84
C GLN A 107 -0.83 -11.07 -19.82
N TRP A 108 -1.59 -10.10 -19.32
CA TRP A 108 -2.34 -9.15 -20.15
C TRP A 108 -1.61 -7.82 -20.34
N ILE A 109 -0.52 -7.59 -19.62
CA ILE A 109 0.28 -6.38 -19.76
C ILE A 109 1.01 -6.40 -21.10
N ASP A 110 0.99 -5.28 -21.82
CA ASP A 110 1.56 -5.12 -23.15
C ASP A 110 0.91 -6.01 -24.26
N GLN A 111 -0.32 -6.48 -24.01
CA GLN A 111 -1.08 -7.29 -24.97
C GLN A 111 -2.21 -6.49 -25.66
N LEU A 112 -2.10 -5.17 -25.73
CA LEU A 112 -3.13 -4.26 -26.27
C LEU A 112 -4.45 -4.29 -25.49
N ASP A 113 -4.45 -4.83 -24.28
CA ASP A 113 -5.61 -4.71 -23.38
C ASP A 113 -5.76 -3.26 -22.90
N GLY A 114 -7.00 -2.77 -22.90
CA GLY A 114 -7.28 -1.39 -22.54
C GLY A 114 -6.93 -1.06 -21.11
N GLN A 115 -6.44 0.16 -20.87
CA GLN A 115 -6.16 0.68 -19.52
C GLN A 115 -5.09 -0.13 -18.79
N THR A 116 -4.03 -0.54 -19.51
CA THR A 116 -2.86 -1.23 -18.98
C THR A 116 -1.59 -0.42 -19.22
N ILE A 117 -0.69 -0.45 -18.26
CA ILE A 117 0.69 0.04 -18.34
C ILE A 117 1.56 -0.84 -17.44
N PRO A 118 2.89 -0.88 -17.59
CA PRO A 118 3.77 -1.50 -16.61
C PRO A 118 3.72 -0.73 -15.29
N GLN A 119 2.99 -1.27 -14.28
CA GLN A 119 2.68 -0.55 -13.03
C GLN A 119 3.68 -0.82 -11.90
N SER A 120 4.32 -1.99 -11.86
CA SER A 120 5.09 -2.45 -10.69
C SER A 120 6.13 -1.47 -10.18
N ASP A 121 6.81 -0.75 -11.06
CA ASP A 121 7.84 0.24 -10.72
C ASP A 121 7.54 1.67 -11.22
N ALA A 122 6.29 1.93 -11.59
CA ALA A 122 5.89 3.18 -12.24
C ALA A 122 6.13 4.43 -11.37
N LEU A 123 6.15 4.30 -10.04
CA LEU A 123 6.43 5.40 -9.11
C LEU A 123 7.94 5.57 -8.79
N GLY A 124 8.78 4.69 -9.30
CA GLY A 124 10.22 4.79 -9.27
C GLY A 124 10.82 5.03 -7.89
N ARG A 125 11.81 5.92 -7.82
CA ARG A 125 12.55 6.25 -6.60
C ARG A 125 11.76 7.02 -5.54
N PHE A 126 10.57 7.49 -5.84
CA PHE A 126 9.77 8.25 -4.89
C PHE A 126 9.05 7.36 -3.88
N VAL A 127 8.98 6.05 -4.10
CA VAL A 127 8.50 5.11 -3.10
C VAL A 127 9.67 4.35 -2.47
N ARG A 128 9.60 4.14 -1.16
CA ARG A 128 10.63 3.36 -0.44
C ARG A 128 10.59 1.89 -0.82
N LYS A 129 9.41 1.40 -1.17
CA LYS A 129 9.18 0.04 -1.65
C LYS A 129 7.99 0.02 -2.61
N ALA A 130 8.17 -0.65 -3.73
CA ALA A 130 7.10 -1.12 -4.59
C ALA A 130 7.02 -2.65 -4.49
N VAL A 131 5.80 -3.18 -4.42
CA VAL A 131 5.53 -4.62 -4.43
C VAL A 131 4.37 -4.92 -5.38
N GLN A 132 4.44 -6.05 -6.06
CA GLN A 132 3.34 -6.60 -6.83
C GLN A 132 2.84 -7.86 -6.14
N LEU A 133 1.57 -7.90 -5.78
CA LEU A 133 0.99 -9.05 -5.09
C LEU A 133 0.70 -10.18 -6.09
N PRO A 134 0.86 -11.44 -5.70
CA PRO A 134 0.31 -12.55 -6.46
C PRO A 134 -1.23 -12.59 -6.31
N GLU A 135 -1.90 -13.31 -7.21
CA GLU A 135 -3.24 -13.86 -7.00
C GLU A 135 -3.05 -15.28 -6.45
N PRO A 136 -3.20 -15.51 -5.13
CA PRO A 136 -2.77 -16.74 -4.51
C PRO A 136 -3.63 -17.94 -4.93
N ASN A 137 -3.00 -19.03 -5.36
CA ASN A 137 -3.63 -20.30 -5.69
C ASN A 137 -3.18 -21.45 -4.78
N ASN A 138 -2.16 -21.21 -3.95
CA ASN A 138 -1.56 -22.18 -3.04
C ASN A 138 -0.99 -21.49 -1.80
N ASP A 139 -0.54 -22.27 -0.82
CA ASP A 139 -0.05 -21.75 0.47
C ASP A 139 1.25 -20.96 0.34
N GLU A 140 2.12 -21.29 -0.61
CA GLU A 140 3.36 -20.56 -0.86
C GLU A 140 3.06 -19.15 -1.40
N GLU A 141 2.13 -19.04 -2.34
CA GLU A 141 1.70 -17.73 -2.87
C GLU A 141 0.95 -16.90 -1.82
N ARG A 142 0.15 -17.54 -0.95
CA ARG A 142 -0.46 -16.89 0.22
C ARG A 142 0.59 -16.33 1.16
N TRP A 143 1.61 -17.13 1.48
CA TRP A 143 2.72 -16.69 2.29
C TRP A 143 3.47 -15.53 1.64
N LEU A 144 3.76 -15.62 0.33
CA LEU A 144 4.41 -14.55 -0.42
C LEU A 144 3.58 -13.26 -0.40
N CYS A 145 2.27 -13.35 -0.65
CA CYS A 145 1.36 -12.20 -0.59
C CYS A 145 1.44 -11.51 0.78
N ARG A 146 1.32 -12.28 1.88
CA ARG A 146 1.45 -11.76 3.26
C ARG A 146 2.80 -11.10 3.50
N ARG A 147 3.87 -11.71 3.02
CA ARG A 147 5.23 -11.20 3.17
C ARG A 147 5.38 -9.85 2.46
N LEU A 148 4.93 -9.74 1.21
CA LEU A 148 5.07 -8.52 0.40
C LEU A 148 4.28 -7.35 1.01
N VAL A 149 3.04 -7.57 1.46
CA VAL A 149 2.26 -6.54 2.14
C VAL A 149 2.94 -6.12 3.44
N ASN A 150 3.40 -7.07 4.26
CA ASN A 150 4.11 -6.76 5.50
C ASN A 150 5.40 -5.97 5.24
N GLU A 151 6.16 -6.33 4.21
CA GLU A 151 7.40 -5.63 3.84
C GLU A 151 7.11 -4.17 3.45
N ALA A 152 6.11 -3.95 2.60
CA ALA A 152 5.70 -2.61 2.19
C ALA A 152 5.22 -1.79 3.39
N MET A 153 4.29 -2.31 4.18
CA MET A 153 3.70 -1.60 5.31
C MET A 153 4.70 -1.34 6.43
N HIS A 154 5.63 -2.29 6.69
CA HIS A 154 6.72 -2.06 7.63
C HIS A 154 7.58 -0.88 7.19
N LEU A 155 7.98 -0.84 5.92
CA LEU A 155 8.79 0.26 5.38
C LEU A 155 8.03 1.58 5.30
N ALA A 156 6.70 1.55 5.08
CA ALA A 156 5.87 2.74 5.15
C ALA A 156 5.89 3.40 6.54
N THR A 157 5.91 2.58 7.60
CA THR A 157 5.80 3.05 8.99
C THR A 157 7.13 3.10 9.75
N TYR A 158 8.23 2.64 9.13
CA TYR A 158 9.53 2.60 9.78
C TYR A 158 10.15 3.99 9.95
N ARG A 159 10.63 4.32 11.16
CA ARG A 159 11.21 5.62 11.54
C ARG A 159 10.24 6.78 11.27
N GLN A 160 10.63 7.69 10.36
CA GLN A 160 9.83 8.87 10.02
C GLN A 160 8.68 8.57 9.05
N GLY A 161 8.65 7.37 8.49
CA GLY A 161 7.70 7.00 7.45
C GLY A 161 8.22 7.24 6.03
N ALA A 162 7.50 6.72 5.04
CA ALA A 162 7.72 7.02 3.61
C ALA A 162 6.55 6.47 2.77
N PRO A 163 6.36 6.99 1.56
CA PRO A 163 5.40 6.39 0.65
C PRO A 163 5.86 5.00 0.18
N VAL A 164 4.87 4.14 -0.04
CA VAL A 164 5.04 2.79 -0.62
C VAL A 164 3.99 2.54 -1.67
N HIS A 165 4.26 1.61 -2.59
CA HIS A 165 3.33 1.20 -3.63
C HIS A 165 3.03 -0.29 -3.53
N ILE A 166 1.76 -0.64 -3.54
CA ILE A 166 1.27 -2.01 -3.57
C ILE A 166 0.42 -2.18 -4.83
N ASN A 167 0.97 -2.84 -5.83
CA ASN A 167 0.28 -3.19 -7.06
C ASN A 167 -0.48 -4.50 -6.87
N VAL A 168 -1.77 -4.51 -7.20
CA VAL A 168 -2.68 -5.62 -6.92
C VAL A 168 -3.30 -6.12 -8.23
N PRO A 169 -2.72 -7.14 -8.87
CA PRO A 169 -3.36 -7.85 -9.97
C PRO A 169 -4.67 -8.49 -9.52
N ILE A 170 -5.72 -8.33 -10.32
CA ILE A 170 -7.05 -8.86 -10.03
C ILE A 170 -7.66 -9.42 -11.32
N SER A 171 -7.87 -10.73 -11.35
CA SER A 171 -8.60 -11.42 -12.41
C SER A 171 -10.11 -11.22 -12.29
N GLU A 172 -10.81 -11.32 -13.40
CA GLU A 172 -12.28 -11.38 -13.38
C GLU A 172 -12.78 -12.72 -12.81
N PRO A 173 -14.00 -12.78 -12.28
CA PRO A 173 -14.97 -11.70 -12.12
C PRO A 173 -14.62 -10.73 -10.98
N LEU A 174 -15.03 -9.44 -11.09
CA LEU A 174 -14.65 -8.37 -10.14
C LEU A 174 -15.67 -8.11 -9.03
N PHE A 175 -16.92 -8.55 -9.21
CA PHE A 175 -18.06 -8.14 -8.38
C PHE A 175 -18.66 -9.31 -7.61
N GLU A 176 -17.80 -10.18 -7.06
CA GLU A 176 -18.22 -11.26 -6.17
C GLU A 176 -17.80 -10.95 -4.73
N PHE A 177 -18.77 -10.89 -3.82
CA PHE A 177 -18.59 -10.44 -2.44
C PHE A 177 -19.31 -11.41 -1.50
N ASP A 178 -18.68 -12.54 -1.22
CA ASP A 178 -19.27 -13.68 -0.51
C ASP A 178 -18.48 -14.11 0.74
N ILE A 179 -17.34 -13.45 1.02
CA ILE A 179 -16.51 -13.78 2.18
C ILE A 179 -17.03 -13.04 3.42
N GLU A 180 -17.43 -13.78 4.45
CA GLU A 180 -18.00 -13.21 5.67
C GLU A 180 -16.96 -12.51 6.55
N GLN A 181 -15.75 -13.06 6.62
CA GLN A 181 -14.70 -12.57 7.52
C GLN A 181 -13.34 -12.48 6.83
N LEU A 182 -12.61 -11.42 7.15
CA LEU A 182 -11.23 -11.29 6.73
C LEU A 182 -10.34 -12.34 7.43
N PRO A 183 -9.25 -12.78 6.79
CA PRO A 183 -8.30 -13.67 7.43
C PRO A 183 -7.64 -13.00 8.64
N GLN A 184 -7.51 -13.72 9.75
CA GLN A 184 -6.79 -13.24 10.92
C GLN A 184 -5.29 -13.32 10.65
N LEU A 185 -4.68 -12.19 10.39
CA LEU A 185 -3.26 -12.08 10.08
C LEU A 185 -2.59 -11.13 11.09
N SER A 186 -1.32 -11.34 11.33
CA SER A 186 -0.52 -10.43 12.14
C SER A 186 0.56 -9.75 11.30
N ARG A 187 0.85 -8.52 11.65
CA ARG A 187 2.06 -7.86 11.18
C ARG A 187 3.29 -8.62 11.65
N PHE A 188 4.41 -8.51 10.98
CA PHE A 188 5.68 -9.06 11.44
C PHE A 188 6.06 -8.44 12.80
N ASN A 189 5.67 -9.10 13.88
CA ASN A 189 6.02 -8.67 15.24
C ASN A 189 7.51 -8.88 15.57
N ASN A 190 8.24 -9.61 14.74
CA ASN A 190 9.59 -10.12 15.01
C ASN A 190 10.60 -9.83 13.91
N ILE A 191 10.50 -8.71 13.26
CA ILE A 191 11.76 -8.00 13.14
C ILE A 191 11.96 -7.49 14.57
N LYS A 192 12.48 -8.34 15.48
CA LYS A 192 13.23 -7.84 16.62
C LYS A 192 14.09 -6.78 15.98
N ARG A 193 13.80 -5.49 16.21
CA ARG A 193 14.83 -4.49 16.06
C ARG A 193 15.98 -5.13 16.80
N ALA A 194 16.92 -5.75 16.07
CA ALA A 194 18.24 -5.91 16.62
C ALA A 194 18.47 -4.52 17.12
N ALA A 195 18.50 -4.34 18.44
CA ALA A 195 18.84 -3.07 19.00
C ALA A 195 20.20 -2.81 18.36
N ILE A 196 20.16 -2.09 17.25
CA ILE A 196 21.32 -1.36 16.78
C ILE A 196 21.45 -0.43 17.96
N LYS A 197 22.24 -0.82 18.94
CA LYS A 197 22.82 0.08 19.92
C LYS A 197 23.22 1.24 19.03
N ASP A 198 22.63 2.39 19.26
CA ASP A 198 22.98 3.57 18.48
C ASP A 198 24.51 3.62 18.52
N ALA A 199 25.14 3.41 17.38
CA ALA A 199 26.59 3.47 17.28
C ALA A 199 27.12 4.87 17.66
N SER A 200 26.20 5.84 17.78
CA SER A 200 26.44 7.18 18.34
C SER A 200 26.66 7.19 19.85
N MET A 201 26.33 6.13 20.60
CA MET A 201 26.54 6.11 22.06
C MET A 201 27.90 5.54 22.47
N ASP A 202 28.67 4.95 21.56
CA ASP A 202 29.98 4.38 21.85
C ASP A 202 31.12 5.12 21.06
N MET A 203 30.88 6.35 20.60
CA MET A 203 32.01 7.18 20.09
C MET A 203 32.85 7.62 21.29
N PRO A 204 34.15 7.25 21.32
CA PRO A 204 35.04 7.73 22.38
C PRO A 204 35.07 9.25 22.38
N ASP A 205 35.14 9.87 23.57
CA ASP A 205 35.19 11.35 23.78
C ASP A 205 36.32 12.07 22.99
N ALA A 206 37.20 11.35 22.33
CA ALA A 206 38.29 11.85 21.53
C ALA A 206 37.85 12.67 20.28
N PHE A 207 36.61 12.65 19.89
CA PHE A 207 36.10 13.43 18.73
C PHE A 207 35.43 14.75 19.10
N HIS A 208 35.31 15.08 20.38
CA HIS A 208 34.72 16.36 20.82
C HIS A 208 35.73 17.52 20.89
N ASP A 209 37.02 17.25 20.77
CA ASP A 209 38.06 18.26 20.92
C ASP A 209 38.67 18.80 19.59
N ALA A 210 38.08 18.45 18.44
CA ALA A 210 38.47 19.05 17.15
C ALA A 210 37.53 20.25 16.84
N LYS A 211 37.82 21.41 17.44
CA LYS A 211 37.37 22.71 16.95
C LYS A 211 38.39 23.34 16.05
#